data_d279b164ac1dcc148548054242726368
#
_entry.id   d279b164ac1dcc148548054242726368
#
_cell.length_a   1.000
_cell.length_b   1.000
_cell.length_c   1.000
_cell.angle_alpha   90.00
_cell.angle_beta   90.00
_cell.angle_gamma   90.00
#
_symmetry.space_group_name_H-M   'P 1'
#
loop_
_entity.id
_entity.type
_entity.pdbx_description
1 polymer ?
#
loop_
_entity_poly.entity_id
_entity_poly.type
_entity_poly.pdbx_seq_one_letter_code
_entity_poly.pdbx_strand_id
1 'polypeptide(L)'
;MTQEQEQALRHFETRESQHILHCGELARENERLAAEVEKRDDIIAQKDKDFAALRREFASLTIARKIEVTGGDVKAARQRINTINHEIDKSIALLNV
;
A
#
# COMPACT_ATOMS: atom_id res chain seq x y z
N MET A 1 -52.10 8.01 -27.84
CA MET A 1 -51.04 8.82 -27.20
C MET A 1 -50.88 10.13 -27.97
N THR A 2 -50.81 11.22 -27.25
CA THR A 2 -50.54 12.52 -27.88
C THR A 2 -49.06 12.61 -28.27
N GLN A 3 -48.77 13.49 -29.23
CA GLN A 3 -47.39 13.71 -29.69
C GLN A 3 -46.48 14.17 -28.57
N GLU A 4 -46.97 14.96 -27.63
CA GLU A 4 -46.24 15.42 -26.45
C GLU A 4 -45.88 14.24 -25.52
N GLN A 5 -46.80 13.31 -25.34
CA GLN A 5 -46.59 12.10 -24.53
C GLN A 5 -45.55 11.20 -25.17
N GLU A 6 -45.57 11.03 -26.48
CA GLU A 6 -44.56 10.25 -27.21
C GLU A 6 -43.18 10.86 -27.09
N GLN A 7 -43.05 12.18 -27.18
CA GLN A 7 -41.79 12.90 -27.02
C GLN A 7 -41.25 12.75 -25.58
N ALA A 8 -42.13 12.85 -24.59
CA ALA A 8 -41.76 12.68 -23.20
C ALA A 8 -41.25 11.26 -22.93
N LEU A 9 -41.91 10.25 -23.48
CA LEU A 9 -41.52 8.87 -23.38
C LEU A 9 -40.13 8.61 -24.00
N ARG A 10 -39.90 9.12 -25.20
CA ARG A 10 -38.60 9.01 -25.88
C ARG A 10 -37.49 9.68 -25.08
N HIS A 11 -37.78 10.84 -24.55
CA HIS A 11 -36.80 11.56 -23.71
C HIS A 11 -36.45 10.77 -22.45
N PHE A 12 -37.45 10.18 -21.83
CA PHE A 12 -37.25 9.32 -20.67
C PHE A 12 -36.41 8.09 -21.01
N GLU A 13 -36.73 7.41 -22.12
CA GLU A 13 -35.98 6.24 -22.58
C GLU A 13 -34.52 6.58 -22.87
N THR A 14 -34.25 7.72 -23.48
CA THR A 14 -32.91 8.21 -23.77
C THR A 14 -32.15 8.45 -22.49
N ARG A 15 -32.76 9.11 -21.52
CA ARG A 15 -32.13 9.37 -20.19
C ARG A 15 -31.85 8.09 -19.44
N GLU A 16 -32.78 7.13 -19.49
CA GLU A 16 -32.59 5.84 -18.85
C GLU A 16 -31.42 5.08 -19.47
N SER A 17 -31.32 5.06 -20.80
CA SER A 17 -30.20 4.42 -21.50
C SER A 17 -28.87 5.07 -21.17
N GLN A 18 -28.82 6.39 -21.13
CA GLN A 18 -27.60 7.13 -20.74
C GLN A 18 -27.22 6.84 -19.30
N HIS A 19 -28.20 6.71 -18.43
CA HIS A 19 -27.97 6.43 -17.02
C HIS A 19 -27.39 5.02 -16.81
N ILE A 20 -27.94 4.03 -17.53
CA ILE A 20 -27.43 2.65 -17.50
C ILE A 20 -25.99 2.61 -18.00
N LEU A 21 -25.70 3.31 -19.08
CA LEU A 21 -24.37 3.39 -19.66
C LEU A 21 -23.37 4.03 -18.70
N HIS A 22 -23.78 5.10 -18.05
CA HIS A 22 -22.98 5.80 -17.06
C HIS A 22 -22.71 4.92 -15.83
N CYS A 23 -23.71 4.19 -15.34
CA CYS A 23 -23.53 3.23 -14.25
C CYS A 23 -22.54 2.13 -14.62
N GLY A 24 -22.59 1.63 -15.86
CA GLY A 24 -21.63 0.65 -16.38
C GLY A 24 -20.20 1.20 -16.43
N GLU A 25 -20.04 2.45 -16.84
CA GLU A 25 -18.74 3.11 -16.85
C GLU A 25 -18.19 3.30 -15.44
N LEU A 26 -19.04 3.70 -14.50
CA LEU A 26 -18.66 3.87 -13.10
C LEU A 26 -18.27 2.53 -12.47
N ALA A 27 -18.98 1.45 -12.78
CA ALA A 27 -18.65 0.12 -12.28
C ALA A 27 -17.28 -0.34 -12.79
N ARG A 28 -16.99 -0.12 -14.06
CA ARG A 28 -15.67 -0.44 -14.64
C ARG A 28 -14.56 0.40 -14.03
N GLU A 29 -14.81 1.70 -13.82
CA GLU A 29 -13.85 2.58 -13.19
C GLU A 29 -13.60 2.16 -11.72
N ASN A 30 -14.63 1.75 -11.00
CA ASN A 30 -14.48 1.24 -9.64
C ASN A 30 -13.63 -0.03 -9.60
N GLU A 31 -13.83 -0.97 -10.54
CA GLU A 31 -12.99 -2.16 -10.66
C GLU A 31 -11.54 -1.79 -10.95
N ARG A 32 -11.33 -0.86 -11.86
CA ARG A 32 -9.98 -0.37 -12.21
C ARG A 32 -9.30 0.25 -11.00
N LEU A 33 -10.01 1.09 -10.27
CA LEU A 33 -9.49 1.73 -9.06
C LEU A 33 -9.19 0.73 -7.95
N ALA A 34 -10.05 -0.26 -7.76
CA ALA A 34 -9.82 -1.31 -6.78
C ALA A 34 -8.56 -2.12 -7.10
N ALA A 35 -8.35 -2.48 -8.37
CA ALA A 35 -7.15 -3.17 -8.82
C ALA A 35 -5.90 -2.30 -8.66
N GLU A 36 -6.01 -1.00 -8.93
CA GLU A 36 -4.92 -0.04 -8.75
C GLU A 36 -4.53 0.11 -7.28
N VAL A 37 -5.53 0.17 -6.39
CA VAL A 37 -5.30 0.24 -4.94
C VAL A 37 -4.59 -1.02 -4.45
N GLU A 38 -5.03 -2.20 -4.86
CA GLU A 38 -4.40 -3.47 -4.49
C GLU A 38 -2.94 -3.52 -4.94
N LYS A 39 -2.67 -3.10 -6.16
CA LYS A 39 -1.32 -3.03 -6.71
C LYS A 39 -0.43 -2.09 -5.90
N ARG A 40 -0.95 -0.94 -5.54
CA ARG A 40 -0.22 0.04 -4.73
C ARG A 40 0.04 -0.45 -3.32
N ASP A 41 -0.91 -1.17 -2.74
CA ASP A 41 -0.74 -1.79 -1.42
C ASP A 41 0.39 -2.82 -1.44
N ASP A 42 0.49 -3.63 -2.50
CA ASP A 42 1.58 -4.59 -2.67
C ASP A 42 2.94 -3.89 -2.79
N ILE A 43 2.99 -2.79 -3.54
CA ILE A 43 4.21 -1.98 -3.68
C ILE A 43 4.62 -1.38 -2.33
N ILE A 44 3.66 -0.86 -1.57
CA ILE A 44 3.91 -0.29 -0.24
C ILE A 44 4.46 -1.37 0.69
N ALA A 45 3.84 -2.55 0.71
CA ALA A 45 4.30 -3.66 1.53
C ALA A 45 5.74 -4.08 1.19
N GLN A 46 6.08 -4.12 -0.11
CA GLN A 46 7.43 -4.44 -0.55
C GLN A 46 8.42 -3.36 -0.15
N LYS A 47 8.07 -2.10 -0.31
CA LYS A 47 8.92 -0.97 0.09
C LYS A 47 9.16 -0.95 1.60
N ASP A 48 8.16 -1.29 2.39
CA ASP A 48 8.29 -1.38 3.85
C ASP A 48 9.28 -2.47 4.24
N LYS A 49 9.23 -3.63 3.58
CA LYS A 49 10.20 -4.72 3.80
C LYS A 49 11.61 -4.30 3.41
N ASP A 50 11.77 -3.66 2.27
CA ASP A 50 13.07 -3.18 1.79
C ASP A 50 13.65 -2.14 2.73
N PHE A 51 12.82 -1.22 3.20
CA PHE A 51 13.22 -0.18 4.15
C PHE A 51 13.66 -0.79 5.49
N ALA A 52 12.93 -1.79 5.97
CA ALA A 52 13.28 -2.48 7.22
C ALA A 52 14.60 -3.23 7.08
N ALA A 53 14.83 -3.91 5.95
CA ALA A 53 16.09 -4.58 5.67
C ALA A 53 17.26 -3.59 5.63
N LEU A 54 17.06 -2.44 4.99
CA LEU A 54 18.07 -1.40 4.93
C LEU A 54 18.40 -0.83 6.32
N ARG A 55 17.39 -0.62 7.14
CA ARG A 55 17.61 -0.14 8.52
C ARG A 55 18.40 -1.15 9.35
N ARG A 56 18.15 -2.45 9.18
CA ARG A 56 18.91 -3.50 9.84
C ARG A 56 20.37 -3.48 9.43
N GLU A 57 20.63 -3.38 8.13
CA GLU A 57 22.00 -3.28 7.60
C GLU A 57 22.71 -2.06 8.14
N PHE A 58 22.04 -0.92 8.14
CA PHE A 58 22.61 0.33 8.66
C PHE A 58 22.94 0.22 10.15
N ALA A 59 22.03 -0.35 10.95
CA ALA A 59 22.24 -0.55 12.37
C ALA A 59 23.42 -1.49 12.63
N SER A 60 23.51 -2.60 11.87
CA SER A 60 24.60 -3.56 11.95
C SER A 60 25.95 -2.93 11.61
N LEU A 61 26.00 -2.14 10.53
CA LEU A 61 27.21 -1.42 10.11
C LEU A 61 27.64 -0.37 11.13
N THR A 62 26.70 0.36 11.71
CA THR A 62 26.99 1.38 12.73
C THR A 62 27.60 0.73 13.97
N ILE A 63 27.06 -0.40 14.42
CA ILE A 63 27.57 -1.12 15.58
C ILE A 63 28.94 -1.74 15.27
N ALA A 64 29.10 -2.37 14.11
CA ALA A 64 30.37 -2.96 13.68
C ALA A 64 31.47 -1.87 13.61
N ARG A 65 31.15 -0.69 13.11
CA ARG A 65 32.08 0.44 13.05
C ARG A 65 32.47 0.92 14.45
N LYS A 66 31.53 0.98 15.38
CA LYS A 66 31.82 1.32 16.78
C LYS A 66 32.76 0.31 17.43
N ILE A 67 32.54 -0.98 17.20
CA ILE A 67 33.41 -2.05 17.71
C ILE A 67 34.81 -1.91 17.16
N GLU A 68 34.95 -1.68 15.86
CA GLU A 68 36.23 -1.50 15.17
C GLU A 68 37.02 -0.30 15.72
N VAL A 69 36.33 0.82 15.98
CA VAL A 69 36.95 2.05 16.46
C VAL A 69 37.28 1.98 17.96
N THR A 70 36.42 1.35 18.76
CA THR A 70 36.57 1.35 20.24
C THR A 70 37.19 0.08 20.80
N GLY A 71 37.34 -0.99 20.01
CA GLY A 71 37.81 -2.29 20.48
C GLY A 71 36.86 -2.93 21.47
N GLY A 72 35.57 -2.63 21.39
CA GLY A 72 34.57 -2.99 22.36
C GLY A 72 34.15 -4.47 22.40
N ASP A 73 33.24 -4.78 23.32
CA ASP A 73 32.73 -6.12 23.56
C ASP A 73 31.82 -6.60 22.41
N VAL A 74 32.25 -7.65 21.70
CA VAL A 74 31.53 -8.27 20.60
C VAL A 74 30.18 -8.83 21.04
N LYS A 75 30.09 -9.36 22.24
CA LYS A 75 28.87 -9.95 22.81
C LYS A 75 27.80 -8.86 23.03
N ALA A 76 28.16 -7.74 23.60
CA ALA A 76 27.28 -6.63 23.84
C ALA A 76 26.77 -6.07 22.49
N ALA A 77 27.64 -5.98 21.49
CA ALA A 77 27.27 -5.55 20.15
C ALA A 77 26.27 -6.46 19.48
N ARG A 78 26.45 -7.78 19.59
CA ARG A 78 25.48 -8.77 19.09
C ARG A 78 24.14 -8.64 19.75
N GLN A 79 24.11 -8.44 21.07
CA GLN A 79 22.85 -8.23 21.79
C GLN A 79 22.12 -6.98 21.31
N ARG A 80 22.84 -5.90 21.05
CA ARG A 80 22.25 -4.67 20.49
C ARG A 80 21.68 -4.88 19.11
N ILE A 81 22.39 -5.57 18.23
CA ILE A 81 21.92 -5.91 16.89
C ILE A 81 20.64 -6.74 16.96
N ASN A 82 20.61 -7.75 17.80
CA ASN A 82 19.45 -8.61 17.99
C ASN A 82 18.25 -7.83 18.52
N THR A 83 18.46 -6.94 19.47
CA THR A 83 17.40 -6.07 20.01
C THR A 83 16.82 -5.15 18.93
N ILE A 84 17.70 -4.51 18.16
CA ILE A 84 17.27 -3.60 17.06
C ILE A 84 16.50 -4.37 16.00
N ASN A 85 16.97 -5.55 15.60
CA ASN A 85 16.28 -6.39 14.63
C ASN A 85 14.91 -6.84 15.16
N HIS A 86 14.81 -7.17 16.42
CA HIS A 86 13.53 -7.53 17.05
C HIS A 86 12.55 -6.35 17.06
N GLU A 87 13.01 -5.16 17.37
CA GLU A 87 12.18 -3.94 17.34
C GLU A 87 11.72 -3.61 15.93
N ILE A 88 12.59 -3.79 14.94
CA ILE A 88 12.23 -3.57 13.51
C ILE A 88 11.16 -4.57 13.09
N ASP A 89 11.32 -5.84 13.42
CA ASP A 89 10.34 -6.89 13.09
C ASP A 89 8.98 -6.62 13.76
N LYS A 90 9.00 -6.16 15.00
CA LYS A 90 7.79 -5.76 15.72
C LYS A 90 7.09 -4.57 15.06
N SER A 91 7.85 -3.58 14.61
CA SER A 91 7.30 -2.41 13.91
C SER A 91 6.66 -2.81 12.59
N ILE A 92 7.27 -3.72 11.83
CA ILE A 92 6.72 -4.26 10.58
C ILE A 92 5.41 -5.00 10.84
N ALA A 93 5.36 -5.83 11.88
CA ALA A 93 4.15 -6.56 12.26
C ALA A 93 3.00 -5.61 12.58
N LEU A 94 3.28 -4.49 13.25
CA LEU A 94 2.28 -3.46 13.56
C LEU A 94 1.77 -2.73 12.32
N LEU A 95 2.62 -2.54 11.31
CA LEU A 95 2.23 -1.89 10.05
C LEU A 95 1.34 -2.78 9.18
N ASN A 96 1.43 -4.09 9.33
CA ASN A 96 0.69 -5.07 8.52
C ASN A 96 -0.64 -5.53 9.15
N VAL A 97 -1.08 -4.89 10.21
CA VAL A 97 -2.35 -5.20 10.90
C VAL A 97 -3.53 -4.41 10.36
#